data_a31606b14360910f5ea6cb1592f5a7b0
#
_entry.id   a31606b14360910f5ea6cb1592f5a7b0
#
_cell.length_a   1.000
_cell.length_b   1.000
_cell.length_c   1.000
_cell.angle_alpha   90.00
_cell.angle_beta   90.00
_cell.angle_gamma   90.00
#
_symmetry.space_group_name_H-M   'P 1'
#
loop_
_entity.id
_entity.type
_entity.pdbx_description
1 polymer ?
#
loop_
_entity_poly.entity_id
_entity_poly.type
_entity_poly.pdbx_seq_one_letter_code
_entity_poly.pdbx_strand_id
1 'polypeptide(L)'
;MANKVERKYLAHFIDASFGTGSATPNYIRLGADLEEYNLDMNPDIEVSKNILGDSTIKHNGYESQSSVDTFYAVTGDPLFETLSDIANERKTGDDCKTTAVDVLMTDKGVVTWAYREDVMVVPTSMGGDTSGVQVPFSVYYCGNRTKGTFDLTKKTFTANTVSSVKV
;
A
#
# COMPACT_ATOMS: atom_id res chain seq x y z
N MET A 1 -23.23 21.90 -5.50
CA MET A 1 -21.76 22.08 -5.51
C MET A 1 -21.09 20.75 -5.29
N ALA A 2 -20.06 20.45 -6.07
CA ALA A 2 -19.26 19.27 -5.85
C ALA A 2 -18.45 19.43 -4.55
N ASN A 3 -18.56 18.47 -3.65
CA ASN A 3 -17.82 18.48 -2.39
C ASN A 3 -16.51 17.68 -2.56
N LYS A 4 -15.48 18.10 -1.83
CA LYS A 4 -14.23 17.36 -1.77
C LYS A 4 -14.48 15.99 -1.14
N VAL A 5 -13.82 14.96 -1.67
CA VAL A 5 -13.82 13.64 -1.05
C VAL A 5 -13.01 13.71 0.24
N GLU A 6 -13.61 13.30 1.34
CA GLU A 6 -12.93 13.31 2.64
C GLU A 6 -11.85 12.20 2.68
N ARG A 7 -10.74 12.49 3.35
CA ARG A 7 -9.61 11.58 3.44
C ARG A 7 -9.97 10.19 4.00
N LYS A 8 -10.91 10.13 4.92
CA LYS A 8 -11.37 8.90 5.55
C LYS A 8 -11.99 7.88 4.59
N TYR A 9 -12.40 8.34 3.39
CA TYR A 9 -13.00 7.46 2.39
C TYR A 9 -11.97 6.78 1.48
N LEU A 10 -10.72 7.22 1.53
CA LEU A 10 -9.61 6.51 0.90
C LEU A 10 -8.91 5.65 1.96
N ALA A 11 -9.13 4.35 1.91
CA ALA A 11 -8.60 3.41 2.88
C ALA A 11 -7.44 2.60 2.31
N HIS A 12 -6.49 2.29 3.17
CA HIS A 12 -5.32 1.48 2.83
C HIS A 12 -5.27 0.27 3.76
N PHE A 13 -5.08 -0.90 3.18
CA PHE A 13 -5.00 -2.17 3.90
C PHE A 13 -3.69 -2.86 3.56
N ILE A 14 -3.08 -3.50 4.54
CA ILE A 14 -1.91 -4.36 4.36
C ILE A 14 -2.25 -5.76 4.87
N ASP A 15 -1.85 -6.77 4.09
CA ASP A 15 -1.98 -8.16 4.51
C ASP A 15 -0.92 -8.47 5.57
N ALA A 16 -1.34 -8.69 6.79
CA ALA A 16 -0.47 -8.97 7.93
C ALA A 16 0.06 -10.41 7.95
N SER A 17 -0.46 -11.29 7.09
CA SER A 17 0.04 -12.68 7.02
C SER A 17 1.38 -12.81 6.32
N PHE A 18 1.79 -11.82 5.59
CA PHE A 18 2.99 -11.78 4.75
C PHE A 18 3.18 -13.04 3.88
N GLY A 19 3.65 -12.82 2.70
CA GLY A 19 3.77 -13.85 1.67
C GLY A 19 2.81 -13.60 0.52
N THR A 20 3.31 -13.72 -0.68
CA THR A 20 2.50 -13.63 -1.90
C THR A 20 1.75 -14.94 -2.10
N GLY A 21 0.45 -14.87 -2.31
CA GLY A 21 -0.38 -16.04 -2.56
C GLY A 21 -0.88 -16.76 -1.32
N SER A 22 -0.92 -16.08 -0.17
CA SER A 22 -1.57 -16.64 1.02
C SER A 22 -3.04 -16.99 0.73
N ALA A 23 -3.45 -18.21 1.12
CA ALA A 23 -4.82 -18.66 0.95
C ALA A 23 -5.82 -17.91 1.83
N THR A 24 -5.35 -17.30 2.92
CA THR A 24 -6.17 -16.55 3.88
C THR A 24 -5.46 -15.24 4.25
N PRO A 25 -5.52 -14.21 3.36
CA PRO A 25 -4.95 -12.91 3.68
C PRO A 25 -5.66 -12.28 4.88
N ASN A 26 -4.90 -11.60 5.72
CA ASN A 26 -5.42 -10.86 6.86
C ASN A 26 -5.15 -9.36 6.66
N TYR A 27 -6.09 -8.67 6.02
CA TYR A 27 -5.96 -7.25 5.72
C TYR A 27 -6.26 -6.39 6.93
N ILE A 28 -5.27 -5.61 7.34
CA ILE A 28 -5.37 -4.66 8.45
C ILE A 28 -5.42 -3.24 7.87
N ARG A 29 -6.41 -2.47 8.28
CA ARG A 29 -6.54 -1.08 7.85
C ARG A 29 -5.51 -0.22 8.56
N LEU A 30 -4.80 0.58 7.76
CA LEU A 30 -3.90 1.60 8.28
C LEU A 30 -4.70 2.88 8.60
N GLY A 31 -4.32 3.58 9.65
CA GLY A 31 -4.84 4.91 9.89
C GLY A 31 -5.15 5.31 11.33
N ALA A 32 -5.17 4.38 12.28
CA ALA A 32 -5.60 4.69 13.64
C ALA A 32 -4.82 5.84 14.30
N ASP A 33 -3.51 5.89 14.10
CA ASP A 33 -2.64 6.92 14.65
C ASP A 33 -1.88 7.69 13.56
N LEU A 34 -2.38 7.62 12.31
CA LEU A 34 -1.76 8.27 11.16
C LEU A 34 -2.49 9.56 10.82
N GLU A 35 -1.77 10.66 10.82
CA GLU A 35 -2.27 11.93 10.33
C GLU A 35 -2.20 12.01 8.81
N GLU A 36 -1.22 11.34 8.22
CA GLU A 36 -0.96 11.37 6.79
C GLU A 36 -0.47 10.01 6.27
N TYR A 37 -0.96 9.62 5.12
CA TYR A 37 -0.45 8.50 4.34
C TYR A 37 -0.64 8.80 2.87
N ASN A 38 0.46 8.93 2.14
CA ASN A 38 0.46 9.23 0.72
C ASN A 38 1.19 8.12 -0.04
N LEU A 39 0.61 7.72 -1.15
CA LEU A 39 1.28 6.91 -2.14
C LEU A 39 2.05 7.85 -3.08
N ASP A 40 3.34 7.96 -2.87
CA ASP A 40 4.22 8.75 -3.72
C ASP A 40 4.48 7.99 -5.01
N MET A 41 4.05 8.54 -6.12
CA MET A 41 4.12 7.85 -7.42
C MET A 41 5.54 7.80 -7.99
N ASN A 42 6.38 8.79 -7.66
CA ASN A 42 7.77 8.91 -8.11
C ASN A 42 7.95 8.59 -9.60
N PRO A 43 7.34 9.38 -10.50
CA PRO A 43 7.42 9.10 -11.93
C PRO A 43 8.85 9.28 -12.44
N ASP A 44 9.30 8.36 -13.29
CA ASP A 44 10.58 8.44 -13.96
C ASP A 44 10.38 9.10 -15.33
N ILE A 45 10.71 10.40 -15.42
CA ILE A 45 10.56 11.21 -16.60
C ILE A 45 11.93 11.58 -17.17
N GLU A 46 12.14 11.26 -18.41
CA GLU A 46 13.33 11.64 -19.17
C GLU A 46 12.98 12.66 -20.26
N VAL A 47 13.73 13.75 -20.28
CA VAL A 47 13.59 14.78 -21.32
C VAL A 47 14.86 14.78 -22.17
N SER A 48 14.71 14.55 -23.46
CA SER A 48 15.83 14.62 -24.41
C SER A 48 15.56 15.64 -25.49
N LYS A 49 16.64 16.24 -26.00
CA LYS A 49 16.59 17.16 -27.16
C LYS A 49 17.44 16.61 -28.27
N ASN A 50 16.91 16.69 -29.48
CA ASN A 50 17.69 16.39 -30.68
C ASN A 50 18.48 17.61 -31.16
N ILE A 51 19.31 17.44 -32.15
CA ILE A 51 20.13 18.51 -32.74
C ILE A 51 19.32 19.60 -33.46
N LEU A 52 18.05 19.34 -33.74
CA LEU A 52 17.14 20.31 -34.35
C LEU A 52 16.45 21.20 -33.29
N GLY A 53 16.70 20.94 -32.02
CA GLY A 53 16.07 21.65 -30.91
C GLY A 53 14.73 21.11 -30.47
N ASP A 54 14.26 20.01 -31.05
CA ASP A 54 13.00 19.39 -30.65
C ASP A 54 13.17 18.63 -29.33
N SER A 55 12.20 18.80 -28.42
CA SER A 55 12.18 18.12 -27.14
C SER A 55 11.28 16.91 -27.20
N THR A 56 11.75 15.80 -26.67
CA THR A 56 10.97 14.58 -26.47
C THR A 56 10.91 14.25 -24.98
N ILE A 57 9.70 14.01 -24.48
CA ILE A 57 9.48 13.58 -23.11
C ILE A 57 9.14 12.09 -23.12
N LYS A 58 9.88 11.34 -22.33
CA LYS A 58 9.68 9.90 -22.18
C LYS A 58 9.33 9.59 -20.73
N HIS A 59 8.26 8.84 -20.54
CA HIS A 59 7.81 8.38 -19.22
C HIS A 59 8.14 6.90 -19.07
N ASN A 60 9.14 6.57 -18.25
CA ASN A 60 9.67 5.22 -18.11
C ASN A 60 8.88 4.38 -17.10
N GLY A 61 8.04 4.99 -16.29
CA GLY A 61 7.22 4.29 -15.30
C GLY A 61 7.19 4.98 -13.94
N TYR A 62 6.84 4.22 -12.92
CA TYR A 62 6.68 4.71 -11.56
C TYR A 62 7.47 3.85 -10.58
N GLU A 63 8.07 4.49 -9.58
CA GLU A 63 8.69 3.84 -8.43
C GLU A 63 7.90 4.21 -7.17
N SER A 64 6.68 3.67 -7.07
CA SER A 64 5.73 4.05 -6.04
C SER A 64 6.16 3.54 -4.67
N GLN A 65 6.06 4.41 -3.67
CA GLN A 65 6.35 4.08 -2.29
C GLN A 65 5.50 4.91 -1.32
N SER A 66 5.37 4.41 -0.11
CA SER A 66 4.74 5.12 1.00
C SER A 66 5.58 4.98 2.25
N SER A 67 5.45 5.94 3.15
CA SER A 67 6.11 5.90 4.46
C SER A 67 5.06 6.04 5.56
N VAL A 68 5.17 5.18 6.56
CA VAL A 68 4.37 5.25 7.78
C VAL A 68 5.30 5.67 8.91
N ASP A 69 5.27 6.93 9.26
CA ASP A 69 6.20 7.50 10.24
C ASP A 69 5.81 7.19 11.69
N THR A 70 4.53 6.93 11.92
CA THR A 70 4.01 6.62 13.25
C THR A 70 3.14 5.37 13.19
N PHE A 71 3.62 4.29 13.76
CA PHE A 71 2.84 3.06 13.90
C PHE A 71 3.03 2.53 15.33
N TYR A 72 2.00 2.75 16.16
CA TYR A 72 2.03 2.33 17.54
C TYR A 72 1.79 0.83 17.70
N ALA A 73 2.55 0.23 18.59
CA ALA A 73 2.36 -1.16 18.99
C ALA A 73 1.08 -1.31 19.81
N VAL A 74 0.21 -2.18 19.31
CA VAL A 74 -1.01 -2.57 20.03
C VAL A 74 -0.95 -4.08 20.29
N THR A 75 -1.18 -4.48 21.54
CA THR A 75 -1.19 -5.89 21.91
C THR A 75 -2.25 -6.65 21.11
N GLY A 76 -1.83 -7.73 20.45
CA GLY A 76 -2.71 -8.56 19.63
C GLY A 76 -2.92 -8.07 18.20
N ASP A 77 -2.25 -6.99 17.80
CA ASP A 77 -2.27 -6.54 16.39
C ASP A 77 -1.35 -7.44 15.54
N PRO A 78 -1.90 -8.21 14.61
CA PRO A 78 -1.09 -9.11 13.78
C PRO A 78 -0.04 -8.39 12.94
N LEU A 79 -0.33 -7.17 12.49
CA LEU A 79 0.62 -6.38 11.71
C LEU A 79 1.83 -5.97 12.56
N PHE A 80 1.59 -5.53 13.79
CA PHE A 80 2.67 -5.21 14.72
C PHE A 80 3.54 -6.44 15.01
N GLU A 81 2.94 -7.57 15.26
CA GLU A 81 3.68 -8.82 15.55
C GLU A 81 4.60 -9.20 14.38
N THR A 82 4.08 -9.15 13.16
CA THR A 82 4.86 -9.48 11.96
C THR A 82 5.97 -8.47 11.69
N LEU A 83 5.69 -7.17 11.82
CA LEU A 83 6.70 -6.12 11.66
C LEU A 83 7.79 -6.22 12.72
N SER A 84 7.43 -6.54 13.94
CA SER A 84 8.37 -6.75 15.04
C SER A 84 9.32 -7.93 14.75
N ASP A 85 8.79 -9.04 14.23
CA ASP A 85 9.60 -10.19 13.84
C ASP A 85 10.58 -9.85 12.71
N ILE A 86 10.11 -9.13 11.69
CA ILE A 86 10.97 -8.67 10.59
C ILE A 86 12.08 -7.77 11.11
N ALA A 87 11.76 -6.84 11.99
CA ALA A 87 12.74 -5.90 12.55
C ALA A 87 13.75 -6.60 13.46
N ASN A 88 13.32 -7.48 14.33
CA ASN A 88 14.16 -8.19 15.30
C ASN A 88 15.09 -9.20 14.61
N GLU A 89 14.57 -9.95 13.67
CA GLU A 89 15.33 -10.96 12.94
C GLU A 89 16.06 -10.39 11.73
N ARG A 90 15.83 -9.11 11.41
CA ARG A 90 16.42 -8.40 10.27
C ARG A 90 16.21 -9.15 8.95
N LYS A 91 14.97 -9.58 8.74
CA LYS A 91 14.55 -10.28 7.54
C LYS A 91 14.67 -9.36 6.32
N THR A 92 15.01 -9.94 5.19
CA THR A 92 15.19 -9.22 3.92
C THR A 92 14.51 -9.95 2.77
N GLY A 93 14.37 -9.25 1.64
CA GLY A 93 13.89 -9.86 0.41
C GLY A 93 12.44 -10.35 0.51
N ASP A 94 12.23 -11.58 0.11
CA ASP A 94 10.88 -12.17 0.01
C ASP A 94 10.16 -12.29 1.36
N ASP A 95 10.88 -12.33 2.45
CA ASP A 95 10.29 -12.37 3.80
C ASP A 95 9.55 -11.07 4.15
N CYS A 96 9.86 -9.99 3.46
CA CYS A 96 9.22 -8.68 3.63
C CYS A 96 8.08 -8.43 2.63
N LYS A 97 7.82 -9.36 1.71
CA LYS A 97 6.78 -9.22 0.70
C LYS A 97 5.41 -9.57 1.22
N THR A 98 4.44 -8.74 0.83
CA THR A 98 3.03 -8.96 1.10
C THR A 98 2.20 -8.28 0.02
N THR A 99 0.92 -8.11 0.25
CA THR A 99 0.02 -7.37 -0.64
C THR A 99 -0.63 -6.23 0.10
N ALA A 100 -0.89 -5.16 -0.61
CA ALA A 100 -1.65 -4.02 -0.10
C ALA A 100 -2.88 -3.77 -0.97
N VAL A 101 -3.94 -3.27 -0.37
CA VAL A 101 -5.17 -2.90 -1.07
C VAL A 101 -5.50 -1.45 -0.77
N ASP A 102 -5.69 -0.68 -1.83
CA ASP A 102 -6.18 0.69 -1.76
C ASP A 102 -7.64 0.71 -2.18
N VAL A 103 -8.49 1.31 -1.35
CA VAL A 103 -9.94 1.31 -1.54
C VAL A 103 -10.48 2.71 -1.43
N LEU A 104 -11.21 3.16 -2.43
CA LEU A 104 -12.01 4.38 -2.35
C LEU A 104 -13.48 4.01 -2.16
N MET A 105 -14.12 4.59 -1.16
CA MET A 105 -15.51 4.34 -0.83
C MET A 105 -16.32 5.63 -0.80
N THR A 106 -17.64 5.50 -0.85
CA THR A 106 -18.57 6.60 -0.68
C THR A 106 -18.88 6.82 0.81
N ASP A 107 -19.57 7.92 1.11
CA ASP A 107 -20.09 8.23 2.45
C ASP A 107 -21.06 7.16 3.00
N LYS A 108 -21.65 6.36 2.11
CA LYS A 108 -22.54 5.24 2.45
C LYS A 108 -21.81 3.90 2.57
N GLY A 109 -20.48 3.91 2.48
CA GLY A 109 -19.68 2.69 2.58
C GLY A 109 -19.66 1.82 1.32
N VAL A 110 -20.10 2.36 0.18
CA VAL A 110 -20.02 1.65 -1.10
C VAL A 110 -18.65 1.84 -1.71
N VAL A 111 -17.98 0.73 -2.04
CA VAL A 111 -16.67 0.76 -2.68
C VAL A 111 -16.79 1.25 -4.11
N THR A 112 -16.12 2.36 -4.42
CA THR A 112 -16.06 2.92 -5.77
C THR A 112 -15.02 2.18 -6.62
N TRP A 113 -13.85 1.94 -6.06
CA TRP A 113 -12.81 1.11 -6.67
C TRP A 113 -11.90 0.52 -5.59
N ALA A 114 -11.27 -0.59 -5.95
CA ALA A 114 -10.26 -1.23 -5.13
C ALA A 114 -9.14 -1.76 -6.01
N TYR A 115 -7.90 -1.57 -5.57
CA TYR A 115 -6.71 -2.07 -6.26
C TYR A 115 -5.83 -2.82 -5.28
N ARG A 116 -5.37 -3.98 -5.68
CA ARG A 116 -4.37 -4.77 -4.96
C ARG A 116 -3.05 -4.71 -5.69
N GLU A 117 -1.98 -4.55 -4.96
CA GLU A 117 -0.63 -4.54 -5.50
C GLU A 117 0.31 -5.32 -4.58
N ASP A 118 1.28 -6.01 -5.17
CA ASP A 118 2.35 -6.63 -4.41
C ASP A 118 3.26 -5.54 -3.84
N VAL A 119 3.58 -5.64 -2.57
CA VAL A 119 4.39 -4.65 -1.87
C VAL A 119 5.49 -5.31 -1.05
N MET A 120 6.53 -4.55 -0.78
CA MET A 120 7.56 -4.89 0.20
C MET A 120 7.45 -3.92 1.35
N VAL A 121 7.25 -4.46 2.56
CA VAL A 121 7.12 -3.66 3.78
C VAL A 121 8.39 -3.82 4.60
N VAL A 122 9.08 -2.70 4.82
CA VAL A 122 10.37 -2.69 5.51
C VAL A 122 10.29 -1.79 6.73
N PRO A 123 10.42 -2.34 7.95
CA PRO A 123 10.55 -1.51 9.15
C PRO A 123 11.81 -0.66 9.08
N THR A 124 11.69 0.61 9.43
CA THR A 124 12.79 1.58 9.39
C THR A 124 13.41 1.82 10.76
N SER A 125 12.63 1.63 11.82
CA SER A 125 13.11 1.73 13.19
C SER A 125 12.20 0.93 14.13
N MET A 126 12.66 0.71 15.36
CA MET A 126 11.84 0.13 16.42
C MET A 126 12.23 0.79 17.72
N GLY A 127 11.29 1.41 18.38
CA GLY A 127 11.52 2.14 19.61
C GLY A 127 10.26 2.85 20.05
N GLY A 128 10.32 4.13 20.17
CA GLY A 128 9.17 4.95 20.52
C GLY A 128 9.53 6.08 21.46
N ASP A 129 8.51 6.64 22.05
CA ASP A 129 8.58 7.72 23.00
C ASP A 129 7.71 7.42 24.24
N THR A 130 7.43 8.45 25.03
CA THR A 130 6.58 8.30 26.22
C THR A 130 5.13 7.93 25.91
N SER A 131 4.69 8.07 24.66
CA SER A 131 3.35 7.71 24.21
C SER A 131 3.20 6.23 23.89
N GLY A 132 4.28 5.53 23.62
CA GLY A 132 4.28 4.09 23.35
C GLY A 132 5.40 3.61 22.46
N VAL A 133 5.42 2.30 22.26
CA VAL A 133 6.34 1.64 21.35
C VAL A 133 5.88 1.87 19.92
N GLN A 134 6.80 2.20 19.04
CA GLN A 134 6.53 2.45 17.63
C GLN A 134 7.45 1.63 16.73
N VAL A 135 6.90 1.16 15.61
CA VAL A 135 7.64 0.51 14.53
C VAL A 135 7.30 1.19 13.21
N PRO A 136 7.90 2.35 12.91
CA PRO A 136 7.73 2.98 11.61
C PRO A 136 8.23 2.07 10.48
N PHE A 137 7.55 2.13 9.35
CA PHE A 137 7.90 1.30 8.20
C PHE A 137 7.69 2.03 6.88
N SER A 138 8.35 1.55 5.84
CA SER A 138 8.13 1.99 4.47
C SER A 138 7.50 0.88 3.66
N VAL A 139 6.64 1.26 2.73
CA VAL A 139 5.95 0.35 1.81
C VAL A 139 6.43 0.66 0.40
N TYR A 140 7.04 -0.32 -0.25
CA TYR A 140 7.49 -0.22 -1.64
C TYR A 140 6.55 -1.03 -2.52
N TYR A 141 5.93 -0.37 -3.49
CA TYR A 141 4.98 -1.01 -4.40
C TYR A 141 5.75 -1.69 -5.53
N CYS A 142 5.59 -3.02 -5.62
CA CYS A 142 6.41 -3.85 -6.51
C CYS A 142 5.77 -4.17 -7.85
N GLY A 143 4.50 -3.78 -8.06
CA GLY A 143 3.77 -4.05 -9.29
C GLY A 143 2.67 -5.10 -9.13
N ASN A 144 2.22 -5.66 -10.25
CA ASN A 144 1.06 -6.55 -10.32
C ASN A 144 -0.23 -5.89 -9.79
N ARG A 145 -0.37 -4.59 -10.02
CA ARG A 145 -1.55 -3.85 -9.58
C ARG A 145 -2.79 -4.34 -10.30
N THR A 146 -3.73 -4.87 -9.54
CA THR A 146 -4.93 -5.51 -10.04
C THR A 146 -6.16 -4.78 -9.54
N LYS A 147 -7.04 -4.40 -10.45
CA LYS A 147 -8.35 -3.83 -10.12
C LYS A 147 -9.32 -4.92 -9.68
N GLY A 148 -10.12 -4.62 -8.69
CA GLY A 148 -11.10 -5.56 -8.19
C GLY A 148 -12.15 -4.93 -7.31
N THR A 149 -12.74 -5.74 -6.46
CA THR A 149 -13.69 -5.34 -5.43
C THR A 149 -13.16 -5.74 -4.06
N PHE A 150 -13.55 -4.99 -3.04
CA PHE A 150 -13.15 -5.25 -1.67
C PHE A 150 -14.36 -5.27 -0.74
N ASP A 151 -14.51 -6.34 0.01
CA ASP A 151 -15.53 -6.45 1.04
C ASP A 151 -15.00 -5.86 2.35
N LEU A 152 -15.55 -4.72 2.75
CA LEU A 152 -15.10 -4.00 3.96
C LEU A 152 -15.40 -4.76 5.26
N THR A 153 -16.42 -5.60 5.26
CA THR A 153 -16.81 -6.38 6.43
C THR A 153 -15.94 -7.62 6.60
N LYS A 154 -15.77 -8.37 5.53
CA LYS A 154 -14.96 -9.59 5.50
C LYS A 154 -13.48 -9.30 5.28
N LYS A 155 -13.14 -8.09 4.84
CA LYS A 155 -11.78 -7.67 4.48
C LYS A 155 -11.15 -8.61 3.45
N THR A 156 -11.90 -8.89 2.39
CA THR A 156 -11.46 -9.76 1.29
C THR A 156 -11.44 -9.01 -0.03
N PHE A 157 -10.41 -9.24 -0.82
CA PHE A 157 -10.26 -8.69 -2.16
C PHE A 157 -10.60 -9.75 -3.20
N THR A 158 -11.41 -9.35 -4.19
CA THR A 158 -11.73 -10.18 -5.35
C THR A 158 -11.32 -9.46 -6.61
N ALA A 159 -10.38 -10.03 -7.36
CA ALA A 159 -9.93 -9.46 -8.62
C ALA A 159 -11.06 -9.48 -9.65
N ASN A 160 -11.18 -8.41 -10.43
CA ASN A 160 -12.07 -8.41 -11.58
C ASN A 160 -11.53 -9.41 -12.61
N THR A 161 -12.44 -10.26 -13.13
CA THR A 161 -12.09 -11.11 -14.28
C THR A 161 -11.87 -10.20 -15.49
N VAL A 162 -10.63 -10.13 -15.95
CA VAL A 162 -10.35 -9.56 -17.26
C VAL A 162 -10.85 -10.59 -18.26
N SER A 163 -12.00 -10.32 -18.87
CA SER A 163 -12.36 -11.06 -20.07
C SER A 163 -11.33 -10.68 -21.13
N SER A 164 -10.43 -11.61 -21.42
CA SER A 164 -9.54 -11.49 -22.56
C SER A 164 -10.41 -11.51 -23.81
N VAL A 165 -10.68 -10.33 -24.33
CA VAL A 165 -11.19 -10.24 -25.70
C VAL A 165 -10.06 -10.71 -26.58
N LYS A 166 -10.10 -11.97 -27.00
CA LYS A 166 -9.27 -12.42 -28.11
C LYS A 166 -9.75 -11.69 -29.34
N VAL A 167 -8.96 -10.77 -29.75
CA VAL A 167 -9.07 -10.19 -31.10
C VAL A 167 -8.53 -11.24 -32.08
#